data_4fd7df5dd13e85125ed43d4cfcd4d49f
#
_entry.id   4fd7df5dd13e85125ed43d4cfcd4d49f
#
_cell.length_a   1.000
_cell.length_b   1.000
_cell.length_c   1.000
_cell.angle_alpha   90.00
_cell.angle_beta   90.00
_cell.angle_gamma   90.00
#
_symmetry.space_group_name_H-M   'P 1'
#
loop_
_entity.id
_entity.type
_entity.pdbx_description
1 polymer ?
#
loop_
_entity_poly.entity_id
_entity_poly.type
_entity_poly.pdbx_seq_one_letter_code
_entity_poly.pdbx_strand_id
1 'polypeptide(L)'
;KYKYSDLGYYLHQRWLERYHGAPLDEVLETNWYAPMGIHLQYNPLQKVVSQGDGGSAIFHLAPTENDQIFRRQLIRGTVHDQGAALLGGVAGHAGLFGSAQDVAAMMQFFLQGGRWNGYQYLEPATIQAFSSCYACDEGNRRGLGFDRPQTSGPGPTCGCVSPLSFGHTGFTGTFAWADPQTGIVLVFVSNRVYPDASNPLLSKLDIRTRIQEAVQVALVD
;
A
#
# COMPACT_ATOMS: atom_id res chain seq x y z
N LYS A 1 19.91 3.76 15.36
CA LYS A 1 19.15 2.49 15.35
C LYS A 1 17.83 2.69 14.65
N TYR A 2 17.58 1.96 13.58
CA TYR A 2 16.30 1.99 12.87
C TYR A 2 15.13 1.54 13.78
N LYS A 3 13.99 2.25 13.69
CA LYS A 3 12.73 1.88 14.33
C LYS A 3 11.58 2.23 13.38
N TYR A 4 10.79 1.25 13.02
CA TYR A 4 9.55 1.46 12.25
C TYR A 4 8.59 2.37 13.03
N SER A 5 8.04 3.40 12.36
CA SER A 5 7.14 4.36 13.00
C SER A 5 6.27 5.07 11.97
N ASP A 6 5.01 5.27 12.30
CA ASP A 6 4.05 6.01 11.48
C ASP A 6 4.19 7.53 11.64
N LEU A 7 4.89 7.99 12.71
CA LEU A 7 5.01 9.42 13.03
C LEU A 7 5.61 10.26 11.90
N GLY A 8 6.54 9.71 11.13
CA GLY A 8 7.10 10.38 9.95
C GLY A 8 6.04 10.69 8.91
N TYR A 9 5.11 9.76 8.68
CA TYR A 9 4.02 9.95 7.71
C TYR A 9 2.98 10.97 8.16
N TYR A 10 2.70 11.10 9.47
CA TYR A 10 1.86 12.20 9.98
C TYR A 10 2.50 13.58 9.67
N LEU A 11 3.81 13.70 9.85
CA LEU A 11 4.53 14.93 9.55
C LEU A 11 4.55 15.23 8.05
N HIS A 12 4.81 14.23 7.21
CA HIS A 12 4.78 14.38 5.75
C HIS A 12 3.39 14.76 5.25
N GLN A 13 2.33 14.11 5.75
CA GLN A 13 0.96 14.48 5.43
C GLN A 13 0.70 15.94 5.77
N ARG A 14 1.00 16.35 7.00
CA ARG A 14 0.77 17.73 7.44
C ARG A 14 1.54 18.76 6.61
N TRP A 15 2.75 18.40 6.20
CA TRP A 15 3.55 19.24 5.32
C TRP A 15 2.93 19.35 3.93
N LEU A 16 2.51 18.25 3.32
CA LEU A 16 1.87 18.22 2.00
C LEU A 16 0.57 19.02 2.00
N GLU A 17 -0.29 18.82 2.99
CA GLU A 17 -1.55 19.55 3.11
C GLU A 17 -1.33 21.06 3.22
N ARG A 18 -0.33 21.48 3.99
CA ARG A 18 0.03 22.91 4.09
C ARG A 18 0.62 23.46 2.80
N TYR A 19 1.44 22.68 2.12
CA TYR A 19 2.06 23.09 0.85
C TYR A 19 1.02 23.27 -0.26
N HIS A 20 0.06 22.35 -0.36
CA HIS A 20 -0.99 22.39 -1.38
C HIS A 20 -2.21 23.20 -0.98
N GLY A 21 -2.39 23.52 0.30
CA GLY A 21 -3.58 24.21 0.82
C GLY A 21 -4.85 23.35 0.78
N ALA A 22 -4.72 22.02 0.70
CA ALA A 22 -5.83 21.07 0.56
C ALA A 22 -5.58 19.79 1.37
N PRO A 23 -6.62 19.04 1.77
CA PRO A 23 -6.50 17.73 2.40
C PRO A 23 -5.75 16.72 1.53
N LEU A 24 -5.08 15.73 2.16
CA LEU A 24 -4.25 14.75 1.47
C LEU A 24 -5.02 13.96 0.40
N ASP A 25 -6.24 13.56 0.68
CA ASP A 25 -7.08 12.81 -0.27
C ASP A 25 -7.45 13.64 -1.50
N GLU A 26 -7.72 14.93 -1.34
CA GLU A 26 -7.96 15.85 -2.46
C GLU A 26 -6.68 16.09 -3.28
N VAL A 27 -5.53 16.24 -2.61
CA VAL A 27 -4.23 16.41 -3.28
C VAL A 27 -3.91 15.18 -4.13
N LEU A 28 -4.08 13.98 -3.58
CA LEU A 28 -3.78 12.74 -4.30
C LEU A 28 -4.78 12.49 -5.44
N GLU A 29 -6.06 12.71 -5.20
CA GLU A 29 -7.09 12.56 -6.24
C GLU A 29 -6.84 13.50 -7.42
N THR A 30 -6.63 14.79 -7.15
CA THR A 30 -6.52 15.81 -8.19
C THR A 30 -5.23 15.71 -8.99
N ASN A 31 -4.10 15.45 -8.31
CA ASN A 31 -2.79 15.52 -8.96
C ASN A 31 -2.29 14.16 -9.48
N TRP A 32 -2.86 13.05 -9.00
CA TRP A 32 -2.36 11.70 -9.28
C TRP A 32 -3.46 10.76 -9.78
N TYR A 33 -4.43 10.42 -8.95
CA TYR A 33 -5.34 9.32 -9.24
C TYR A 33 -6.26 9.61 -10.43
N ALA A 34 -6.96 10.73 -10.43
CA ALA A 34 -7.85 11.09 -11.53
C ALA A 34 -7.10 11.29 -12.87
N PRO A 35 -5.97 12.06 -12.95
CA PRO A 35 -5.21 12.18 -14.20
C PRO A 35 -4.63 10.85 -14.70
N MET A 36 -4.33 9.92 -13.81
CA MET A 36 -3.79 8.60 -14.16
C MET A 36 -4.88 7.57 -14.50
N GLY A 37 -6.16 7.87 -14.23
CA GLY A 37 -7.26 6.93 -14.37
C GLY A 37 -7.22 5.79 -13.35
N ILE A 38 -6.72 6.05 -12.13
CA ILE A 38 -6.57 5.10 -11.04
C ILE A 38 -7.62 5.39 -9.97
N HIS A 39 -8.34 4.37 -9.50
CA HIS A 39 -9.46 4.52 -8.57
C HIS A 39 -9.11 4.16 -7.12
N LEU A 40 -8.00 4.71 -6.63
CA LEU A 40 -7.63 4.64 -5.21
C LEU A 40 -8.30 5.78 -4.44
N GLN A 41 -8.84 5.49 -3.25
CA GLN A 41 -9.59 6.51 -2.50
C GLN A 41 -9.57 6.28 -1.00
N TYR A 42 -9.74 7.35 -0.24
CA TYR A 42 -10.00 7.31 1.19
C TYR A 42 -11.51 7.30 1.46
N ASN A 43 -11.92 6.68 2.55
CA ASN A 43 -13.30 6.66 3.04
C ASN A 43 -14.36 6.38 1.95
N PRO A 44 -14.28 5.27 1.20
CA PRO A 44 -15.14 5.02 0.04
C PRO A 44 -16.63 5.08 0.36
N LEU A 45 -17.06 4.69 1.57
CA LEU A 45 -18.48 4.76 1.96
C LEU A 45 -19.01 6.19 2.08
N GLN A 46 -18.21 7.13 2.55
CA GLN A 46 -18.64 8.52 2.67
C GLN A 46 -18.88 9.14 1.28
N LYS A 47 -18.02 8.81 0.31
CA LYS A 47 -18.17 9.27 -1.08
C LYS A 47 -19.41 8.68 -1.75
N VAL A 48 -19.67 7.40 -1.54
CA VAL A 48 -20.84 6.70 -2.09
C VAL A 48 -22.15 7.25 -1.52
N VAL A 49 -22.22 7.47 -0.20
CA VAL A 49 -23.41 8.03 0.45
C VAL A 49 -23.68 9.45 -0.04
N SER A 50 -22.65 10.26 -0.26
CA SER A 50 -22.80 11.62 -0.78
C SER A 50 -23.28 11.68 -2.24
N GLN A 51 -23.04 10.61 -3.03
CA GLN A 51 -23.46 10.50 -4.43
C GLN A 51 -24.82 9.81 -4.63
N GLY A 52 -25.46 9.38 -3.54
CA GLY A 52 -26.80 8.77 -3.59
C GLY A 52 -26.84 7.29 -4.00
N ASP A 53 -25.71 6.64 -4.24
CA ASP A 53 -25.59 5.27 -4.74
C ASP A 53 -25.28 4.23 -3.64
N GLY A 54 -25.68 4.52 -2.41
CA GLY A 54 -25.27 3.84 -1.18
C GLY A 54 -25.58 2.34 -1.07
N GLY A 55 -26.43 1.78 -1.92
CA GLY A 55 -26.88 0.39 -1.79
C GLY A 55 -25.94 -0.62 -2.45
N SER A 56 -25.43 -0.36 -3.64
CA SER A 56 -24.67 -1.32 -4.44
C SER A 56 -23.18 -1.33 -4.10
N ALA A 57 -22.57 -0.18 -3.86
CA ALA A 57 -21.13 -0.07 -3.63
C ALA A 57 -20.67 -0.69 -2.31
N ILE A 58 -21.54 -0.78 -1.30
CA ILE A 58 -21.24 -1.43 0.00
C ILE A 58 -20.85 -2.90 -0.18
N PHE A 59 -21.47 -3.61 -1.13
CA PHE A 59 -21.21 -5.03 -1.35
C PHE A 59 -19.82 -5.33 -1.94
N HIS A 60 -19.17 -4.34 -2.57
CA HIS A 60 -17.85 -4.49 -3.16
C HIS A 60 -16.70 -4.16 -2.19
N LEU A 61 -17.03 -3.63 -1.01
CA LEU A 61 -16.04 -3.34 0.03
C LEU A 61 -15.93 -4.50 1.01
N ALA A 62 -14.73 -5.04 1.17
CA ALA A 62 -14.48 -6.03 2.21
C ALA A 62 -14.73 -5.40 3.61
N PRO A 63 -15.32 -6.16 4.57
CA PRO A 63 -15.38 -5.71 5.94
C PRO A 63 -13.98 -5.43 6.47
N THR A 64 -13.76 -4.27 7.10
CA THR A 64 -12.43 -3.91 7.61
C THR A 64 -12.10 -4.70 8.87
N GLU A 65 -12.94 -4.63 9.87
CA GLU A 65 -12.78 -5.37 11.14
C GLU A 65 -14.08 -5.38 11.94
N ASN A 66 -14.16 -6.27 12.91
CA ASN A 66 -15.15 -6.22 13.97
C ASN A 66 -14.50 -5.61 15.23
N ASP A 67 -14.45 -4.27 15.29
CA ASP A 67 -13.75 -3.54 16.33
C ASP A 67 -14.52 -3.60 17.66
N GLN A 68 -14.00 -4.35 18.62
CA GLN A 68 -14.59 -4.53 19.94
C GLN A 68 -14.08 -3.54 20.99
N ILE A 69 -13.04 -2.76 20.68
CA ILE A 69 -12.29 -1.98 21.67
C ILE A 69 -12.49 -0.48 21.44
N PHE A 70 -12.15 0.00 20.27
CA PHE A 70 -12.08 1.44 19.99
C PHE A 70 -13.40 2.00 19.46
N ARG A 71 -13.92 1.48 18.33
CA ARG A 71 -15.17 1.95 17.72
C ARG A 71 -16.39 1.14 18.11
N ARG A 72 -16.20 -0.06 18.65
CA ARG A 72 -17.22 -1.00 19.15
C ARG A 72 -18.32 -1.28 18.14
N GLN A 73 -17.92 -1.52 16.90
CA GLN A 73 -18.83 -1.81 15.80
C GLN A 73 -18.13 -2.55 14.65
N LEU A 74 -18.93 -3.13 13.75
CA LEU A 74 -18.44 -3.64 12.49
C LEU A 74 -18.01 -2.47 11.60
N ILE A 75 -16.74 -2.44 11.24
CA ILE A 75 -16.14 -1.43 10.38
C ILE A 75 -16.10 -1.94 8.94
N ARG A 76 -16.58 -1.12 8.02
CA ARG A 76 -16.50 -1.37 6.57
C ARG A 76 -16.32 -0.04 5.83
N GLY A 77 -15.45 0.00 4.82
CA GLY A 77 -15.19 1.21 4.03
C GLY A 77 -14.55 2.36 4.77
N THR A 78 -14.06 2.11 5.98
CA THR A 78 -13.22 3.02 6.75
C THR A 78 -11.99 2.27 7.26
N VAL A 79 -10.93 3.01 7.55
CA VAL A 79 -9.61 2.48 7.87
C VAL A 79 -9.60 1.60 9.13
N HIS A 80 -8.79 0.52 9.13
CA HIS A 80 -8.50 -0.28 10.31
C HIS A 80 -7.73 0.51 11.36
N ASP A 81 -6.67 1.21 10.94
CA ASP A 81 -5.75 1.91 11.82
C ASP A 81 -6.45 2.97 12.67
N GLN A 82 -6.25 2.89 13.98
CA GLN A 82 -6.92 3.78 14.93
C GLN A 82 -6.37 5.21 14.86
N GLY A 83 -5.06 5.37 14.62
CA GLY A 83 -4.44 6.68 14.44
C GLY A 83 -4.95 7.39 13.20
N ALA A 84 -5.05 6.67 12.08
CA ALA A 84 -5.66 7.19 10.86
C ALA A 84 -7.15 7.51 11.06
N ALA A 85 -7.89 6.68 11.81
CA ALA A 85 -9.30 6.92 12.13
C ALA A 85 -9.49 8.23 12.94
N LEU A 86 -8.58 8.53 13.87
CA LEU A 86 -8.58 9.80 14.61
C LEU A 86 -8.31 11.02 13.72
N LEU A 87 -7.67 10.82 12.57
CA LEU A 87 -7.47 11.84 11.54
C LEU A 87 -8.59 11.88 10.49
N GLY A 88 -9.75 11.28 10.80
CA GLY A 88 -10.88 11.23 9.88
C GLY A 88 -10.76 10.16 8.78
N GLY A 89 -9.87 9.20 8.93
CA GLY A 89 -9.67 8.09 7.98
C GLY A 89 -8.72 8.39 6.83
N VAL A 90 -8.18 9.60 6.76
CA VAL A 90 -7.20 10.03 5.74
C VAL A 90 -5.86 10.22 6.42
N ALA A 91 -4.91 9.31 6.14
CA ALA A 91 -3.58 9.41 6.72
C ALA A 91 -2.49 8.93 5.76
N GLY A 92 -1.29 9.50 5.86
CA GLY A 92 -0.17 9.18 4.98
C GLY A 92 0.37 7.75 5.13
N HIS A 93 0.04 7.05 6.22
CA HIS A 93 0.49 5.67 6.49
C HIS A 93 -0.61 4.62 6.33
N ALA A 94 -1.90 5.01 6.33
CA ALA A 94 -3.03 4.09 6.25
C ALA A 94 -4.32 4.80 5.78
N GLY A 95 -5.31 4.03 5.33
CA GLY A 95 -6.64 4.54 4.98
C GLY A 95 -7.00 4.47 3.51
N LEU A 96 -6.05 4.09 2.64
CA LEU A 96 -6.30 3.99 1.20
C LEU A 96 -7.03 2.67 0.87
N PHE A 97 -8.06 2.77 0.04
CA PHE A 97 -8.85 1.67 -0.51
C PHE A 97 -8.71 1.63 -2.02
N GLY A 98 -8.77 0.44 -2.59
CA GLY A 98 -8.72 0.23 -4.03
C GLY A 98 -8.77 -1.23 -4.42
N SER A 99 -8.84 -1.49 -5.72
CA SER A 99 -8.73 -2.83 -6.27
C SER A 99 -7.28 -3.28 -6.42
N ALA A 100 -7.05 -4.57 -6.62
CA ALA A 100 -5.71 -5.08 -6.94
C ALA A 100 -5.17 -4.46 -8.23
N GLN A 101 -6.04 -4.17 -9.22
CA GLN A 101 -5.66 -3.52 -10.47
C GLN A 101 -5.17 -2.10 -10.24
N ASP A 102 -5.84 -1.30 -9.40
CA ASP A 102 -5.42 0.07 -9.11
C ASP A 102 -4.06 0.11 -8.41
N VAL A 103 -3.84 -0.79 -7.45
CA VAL A 103 -2.54 -0.91 -6.77
C VAL A 103 -1.47 -1.39 -7.75
N ALA A 104 -1.80 -2.33 -8.65
CA ALA A 104 -0.86 -2.80 -9.68
C ALA A 104 -0.50 -1.68 -10.65
N ALA A 105 -1.44 -0.83 -11.06
CA ALA A 105 -1.20 0.34 -11.88
C ALA A 105 -0.22 1.32 -11.21
N MET A 106 -0.38 1.58 -9.91
CA MET A 106 0.58 2.39 -9.15
C MET A 106 1.96 1.75 -9.07
N MET A 107 2.04 0.45 -8.83
CA MET A 107 3.33 -0.25 -8.80
C MET A 107 3.99 -0.27 -10.18
N GLN A 108 3.21 -0.43 -11.26
CA GLN A 108 3.69 -0.35 -12.63
C GLN A 108 4.21 1.06 -12.98
N PHE A 109 3.52 2.11 -12.53
CA PHE A 109 3.99 3.48 -12.66
C PHE A 109 5.37 3.68 -12.02
N PHE A 110 5.59 3.17 -10.82
CA PHE A 110 6.91 3.23 -10.18
C PHE A 110 7.95 2.36 -10.92
N LEU A 111 7.57 1.18 -11.38
CA LEU A 111 8.45 0.30 -12.16
C LEU A 111 8.90 0.94 -13.47
N GLN A 112 8.04 1.76 -14.09
CA GLN A 112 8.33 2.54 -15.31
C GLN A 112 9.09 3.85 -15.04
N GLY A 113 9.66 4.03 -13.86
CA GLY A 113 10.43 5.21 -13.50
C GLY A 113 9.60 6.50 -13.45
N GLY A 114 8.34 6.40 -13.01
CA GLY A 114 7.45 7.55 -12.86
C GLY A 114 6.77 8.00 -14.15
N ARG A 115 6.71 7.14 -15.16
CA ARG A 115 6.03 7.39 -16.44
C ARG A 115 4.69 6.65 -16.51
N TRP A 116 3.64 7.33 -16.98
CA TRP A 116 2.30 6.77 -17.14
C TRP A 116 1.58 7.38 -18.34
N ASN A 117 0.95 6.56 -19.17
CA ASN A 117 0.20 6.99 -20.36
C ASN A 117 0.97 7.98 -21.27
N GLY A 118 2.29 7.80 -21.38
CA GLY A 118 3.15 8.67 -22.19
C GLY A 118 3.68 9.92 -21.48
N TYR A 119 3.17 10.26 -20.30
CA TYR A 119 3.59 11.44 -19.52
C TYR A 119 4.57 11.04 -18.41
N GLN A 120 5.57 11.90 -18.18
CA GLN A 120 6.50 11.78 -17.06
C GLN A 120 5.95 12.57 -15.88
N TYR A 121 5.51 11.87 -14.82
CA TYR A 121 4.99 12.48 -13.58
C TYR A 121 6.08 12.68 -12.53
N LEU A 122 7.00 11.73 -12.42
CA LEU A 122 8.15 11.77 -11.51
C LEU A 122 9.42 11.45 -12.29
N GLU A 123 10.51 12.12 -11.92
CA GLU A 123 11.82 11.79 -12.50
C GLU A 123 12.26 10.39 -12.06
N PRO A 124 12.90 9.59 -12.97
CA PRO A 124 13.41 8.26 -12.63
C PRO A 124 14.35 8.28 -11.42
N ALA A 125 15.17 9.33 -11.28
CA ALA A 125 16.06 9.50 -10.14
C ALA A 125 15.30 9.61 -8.80
N THR A 126 14.10 10.20 -8.81
CA THR A 126 13.23 10.25 -7.62
C THR A 126 12.76 8.86 -7.24
N ILE A 127 12.27 8.07 -8.20
CA ILE A 127 11.86 6.68 -7.93
C ILE A 127 13.05 5.88 -7.39
N GLN A 128 14.22 6.00 -8.01
CA GLN A 128 15.43 5.33 -7.55
C GLN A 128 15.78 5.73 -6.11
N ALA A 129 15.70 7.01 -5.77
CA ALA A 129 15.97 7.48 -4.42
C ALA A 129 14.99 6.83 -3.41
N PHE A 130 13.70 6.75 -3.72
CA PHE A 130 12.69 6.20 -2.80
C PHE A 130 12.74 4.67 -2.69
N SER A 131 13.20 3.97 -3.73
CA SER A 131 13.31 2.51 -3.76
C SER A 131 14.69 1.98 -3.37
N SER A 132 15.73 2.82 -3.30
CA SER A 132 17.08 2.41 -2.88
C SER A 132 17.22 2.34 -1.37
N CYS A 133 18.07 1.44 -0.91
CA CYS A 133 18.37 1.30 0.51
C CYS A 133 19.40 2.35 0.95
N TYR A 134 19.12 3.04 2.04
CA TYR A 134 20.00 4.08 2.56
C TYR A 134 20.88 3.63 3.74
N ALA A 135 20.48 2.59 4.44
CA ALA A 135 21.17 2.13 5.65
C ALA A 135 21.26 0.60 5.68
N CYS A 136 21.52 -0.01 4.53
CA CYS A 136 21.66 -1.46 4.42
C CYS A 136 22.80 -2.00 5.30
N ASP A 137 23.91 -1.28 5.36
CA ASP A 137 25.08 -1.64 6.18
C ASP A 137 24.78 -1.62 7.68
N GLU A 138 23.72 -0.88 8.09
CA GLU A 138 23.22 -0.83 9.45
C GLU A 138 22.09 -1.86 9.72
N GLY A 139 21.86 -2.77 8.77
CA GLY A 139 20.81 -3.80 8.85
C GLY A 139 19.39 -3.29 8.56
N ASN A 140 19.26 -2.10 7.97
CA ASN A 140 17.97 -1.57 7.50
C ASN A 140 17.85 -1.73 6.00
N ARG A 141 16.97 -2.63 5.54
CA ARG A 141 16.74 -2.90 4.11
C ARG A 141 15.87 -1.85 3.40
N ARG A 142 15.27 -0.88 4.11
CA ARG A 142 14.27 0.04 3.55
C ARG A 142 14.89 1.19 2.76
N GLY A 143 14.18 1.57 1.69
CA GLY A 143 14.33 2.87 1.04
C GLY A 143 13.55 3.96 1.78
N LEU A 144 13.40 5.13 1.18
CA LEU A 144 12.64 6.24 1.77
C LEU A 144 11.12 5.98 1.78
N GLY A 145 10.60 5.25 0.78
CA GLY A 145 9.17 4.96 0.68
C GLY A 145 8.84 3.46 0.60
N PHE A 146 9.79 2.65 0.17
CA PHE A 146 9.59 1.23 -0.10
C PHE A 146 10.40 0.33 0.81
N ASP A 147 9.88 -0.87 1.04
CA ASP A 147 10.62 -2.00 1.59
C ASP A 147 11.39 -2.70 0.46
N ARG A 148 12.46 -3.40 0.82
CA ARG A 148 13.33 -4.16 -0.06
C ARG A 148 13.32 -5.65 0.32
N PRO A 149 13.74 -6.57 -0.56
CA PRO A 149 13.86 -7.95 -0.20
C PRO A 149 14.89 -8.13 0.93
N GLN A 150 14.70 -9.16 1.73
CA GLN A 150 15.70 -9.59 2.71
C GLN A 150 16.97 -10.09 2.01
N THR A 151 18.11 -9.83 2.61
CA THR A 151 19.40 -10.35 2.15
C THR A 151 19.68 -11.78 2.65
N SER A 152 19.00 -12.18 3.73
CA SER A 152 19.08 -13.52 4.31
C SER A 152 17.93 -13.76 5.27
N GLY A 153 17.54 -15.02 5.45
CA GLY A 153 16.50 -15.43 6.41
C GLY A 153 15.08 -14.99 6.03
N PRO A 154 14.13 -15.06 6.96
CA PRO A 154 12.74 -14.66 6.75
C PRO A 154 12.60 -13.17 6.44
N GLY A 155 11.66 -12.85 5.55
CA GLY A 155 11.42 -11.46 5.14
C GLY A 155 10.08 -11.26 4.44
N PRO A 156 9.87 -10.11 3.81
CA PRO A 156 8.61 -9.81 3.14
C PRO A 156 8.41 -10.56 1.83
N THR A 157 9.48 -11.14 1.25
CA THR A 157 9.46 -11.80 -0.07
C THR A 157 9.85 -13.27 0.00
N CYS A 158 9.66 -14.00 -1.09
CA CYS A 158 10.07 -15.40 -1.23
C CYS A 158 11.60 -15.62 -1.22
N GLY A 159 12.40 -14.55 -1.31
CA GLY A 159 13.85 -14.68 -1.55
C GLY A 159 14.22 -15.01 -3.00
N CYS A 160 13.24 -15.17 -3.88
CA CYS A 160 13.38 -15.49 -5.31
C CYS A 160 13.25 -14.26 -6.22
N VAL A 161 13.08 -13.06 -5.66
CA VAL A 161 13.02 -11.80 -6.39
C VAL A 161 14.40 -11.15 -6.50
N SER A 162 14.57 -10.24 -7.45
CA SER A 162 15.86 -9.55 -7.60
C SER A 162 16.19 -8.64 -6.41
N PRO A 163 17.47 -8.40 -6.14
CA PRO A 163 17.89 -7.42 -5.13
C PRO A 163 17.43 -6.00 -5.41
N LEU A 164 17.02 -5.68 -6.64
CA LEU A 164 16.51 -4.37 -7.04
C LEU A 164 15.01 -4.24 -6.82
N SER A 165 14.32 -5.32 -6.51
CA SER A 165 12.88 -5.31 -6.29
C SER A 165 12.49 -4.49 -5.07
N PHE A 166 11.29 -3.94 -5.08
CA PHE A 166 10.77 -3.07 -4.03
C PHE A 166 9.26 -3.20 -3.89
N GLY A 167 8.75 -2.88 -2.72
CA GLY A 167 7.32 -2.97 -2.45
C GLY A 167 6.99 -2.68 -1.01
N HIS A 168 5.84 -3.11 -0.56
CA HIS A 168 5.45 -3.03 0.85
C HIS A 168 4.39 -4.07 1.21
N THR A 169 4.32 -4.41 2.50
CA THR A 169 3.24 -5.21 3.08
C THR A 169 2.32 -4.33 3.90
N GLY A 170 1.01 -4.59 3.86
CA GLY A 170 0.04 -3.92 4.71
C GLY A 170 -0.32 -4.74 5.96
N PHE A 171 -0.66 -4.06 7.05
CA PHE A 171 -1.09 -4.68 8.29
C PHE A 171 -2.33 -5.57 8.10
N THR A 172 -3.26 -5.15 7.25
CA THR A 172 -4.47 -5.89 6.88
C THR A 172 -4.21 -7.16 6.07
N GLY A 173 -2.95 -7.41 5.69
CA GLY A 173 -2.54 -8.60 4.94
C GLY A 173 -2.23 -8.34 3.47
N THR A 174 -2.43 -7.12 2.99
CA THR A 174 -2.10 -6.72 1.63
C THR A 174 -0.60 -6.81 1.34
N PHE A 175 -0.27 -6.93 0.06
CA PHE A 175 1.10 -7.01 -0.43
C PHE A 175 1.14 -6.43 -1.85
N ALA A 176 2.12 -5.58 -2.12
CA ALA A 176 2.40 -5.06 -3.45
C ALA A 176 3.91 -5.02 -3.66
N TRP A 177 4.38 -5.60 -4.76
CA TRP A 177 5.80 -5.73 -5.02
C TRP A 177 6.09 -5.62 -6.53
N ALA A 178 7.15 -4.89 -6.88
CA ALA A 178 7.63 -4.73 -8.24
C ALA A 178 9.10 -5.16 -8.34
N ASP A 179 9.44 -5.85 -9.40
CA ASP A 179 10.80 -6.30 -9.69
C ASP A 179 11.29 -5.74 -11.02
N PRO A 180 12.20 -4.74 -11.00
CA PRO A 180 12.74 -4.13 -12.22
C PRO A 180 13.52 -5.09 -13.11
N GLN A 181 14.08 -6.17 -12.56
CA GLN A 181 14.86 -7.12 -13.33
C GLN A 181 13.99 -8.05 -14.15
N THR A 182 12.85 -8.46 -13.63
CA THR A 182 11.91 -9.36 -14.31
C THR A 182 10.75 -8.63 -14.99
N GLY A 183 10.51 -7.37 -14.62
CA GLY A 183 9.35 -6.60 -15.06
C GLY A 183 8.05 -7.00 -14.38
N ILE A 184 8.09 -7.84 -13.35
CA ILE A 184 6.90 -8.37 -12.68
C ILE A 184 6.39 -7.38 -11.63
N VAL A 185 5.08 -7.16 -11.65
CA VAL A 185 4.31 -6.55 -10.56
C VAL A 185 3.38 -7.59 -9.98
N LEU A 186 3.51 -7.85 -8.68
CA LEU A 186 2.62 -8.74 -7.95
C LEU A 186 1.87 -7.97 -6.87
N VAL A 187 0.54 -8.02 -6.94
CA VAL A 187 -0.35 -7.46 -5.92
C VAL A 187 -1.23 -8.55 -5.34
N PHE A 188 -1.26 -8.64 -4.04
CA PHE A 188 -2.14 -9.52 -3.30
C PHE A 188 -2.93 -8.71 -2.28
N VAL A 189 -4.25 -8.63 -2.46
CA VAL A 189 -5.15 -7.97 -1.53
C VAL A 189 -5.87 -9.00 -0.67
N SER A 190 -5.84 -8.78 0.61
CA SER A 190 -6.52 -9.64 1.59
C SER A 190 -6.91 -8.82 2.81
N ASN A 191 -7.79 -9.38 3.64
CA ASN A 191 -8.16 -8.77 4.90
C ASN A 191 -8.09 -9.80 6.04
N ARG A 192 -6.88 -9.99 6.59
CA ARG A 192 -6.65 -10.91 7.71
C ARG A 192 -7.21 -10.40 9.05
N VAL A 193 -7.50 -9.11 9.14
CA VAL A 193 -7.96 -8.49 10.40
C VAL A 193 -9.46 -8.64 10.62
N TYR A 194 -10.19 -9.11 9.63
CA TYR A 194 -11.60 -9.44 9.80
C TYR A 194 -11.80 -10.98 9.89
N PRO A 195 -12.67 -11.46 10.80
CA PRO A 195 -13.34 -10.71 11.87
C PRO A 195 -12.44 -10.39 13.05
N ASP A 196 -11.27 -11.00 13.15
CA ASP A 196 -10.36 -10.91 14.30
C ASP A 196 -8.91 -10.70 13.85
N ALA A 197 -8.34 -9.56 14.24
CA ALA A 197 -6.97 -9.19 13.93
C ALA A 197 -5.90 -10.11 14.58
N SER A 198 -6.26 -10.89 15.58
CA SER A 198 -5.37 -11.85 16.23
C SER A 198 -5.09 -13.09 15.37
N ASN A 199 -5.82 -13.32 14.26
CA ASN A 199 -5.61 -14.43 13.35
C ASN A 199 -4.21 -14.37 12.70
N PRO A 200 -3.29 -15.32 13.02
CA PRO A 200 -1.92 -15.30 12.53
C PRO A 200 -1.71 -16.08 11.23
N LEU A 201 -2.75 -16.72 10.68
CA LEU A 201 -2.60 -17.74 9.64
C LEU A 201 -1.92 -17.23 8.38
N LEU A 202 -2.23 -15.99 7.96
CA LEU A 202 -1.61 -15.41 6.77
C LEU A 202 -0.08 -15.35 6.88
N SER A 203 0.42 -14.93 8.05
CA SER A 203 1.86 -14.84 8.31
C SER A 203 2.47 -16.21 8.69
N LYS A 204 1.75 -16.99 9.52
CA LYS A 204 2.26 -18.30 9.99
C LYS A 204 2.43 -19.31 8.86
N LEU A 205 1.61 -19.23 7.82
CA LEU A 205 1.66 -20.10 6.64
C LEU A 205 2.43 -19.48 5.48
N ASP A 206 3.03 -18.31 5.65
CA ASP A 206 3.81 -17.58 4.64
C ASP A 206 3.07 -17.43 3.29
N ILE A 207 1.75 -17.20 3.33
CA ILE A 207 0.88 -17.25 2.14
C ILE A 207 1.38 -16.30 1.06
N ARG A 208 1.75 -15.06 1.41
CA ARG A 208 2.19 -14.04 0.45
C ARG A 208 3.48 -14.43 -0.26
N THR A 209 4.47 -14.91 0.50
CA THR A 209 5.77 -15.33 -0.03
C THR A 209 5.64 -16.58 -0.90
N ARG A 210 4.78 -17.55 -0.49
CA ARG A 210 4.51 -18.75 -1.28
C ARG A 210 3.77 -18.46 -2.59
N ILE A 211 2.83 -17.50 -2.60
CA ILE A 211 2.19 -17.04 -3.84
C ILE A 211 3.23 -16.37 -4.75
N GLN A 212 4.09 -15.53 -4.20
CA GLN A 212 5.15 -14.88 -4.96
C GLN A 212 6.12 -15.90 -5.57
N GLU A 213 6.52 -16.91 -4.81
CA GLU A 213 7.37 -18.00 -5.27
C GLU A 213 6.73 -18.77 -6.45
N ALA A 214 5.45 -19.13 -6.30
CA ALA A 214 4.72 -19.83 -7.35
C ALA A 214 4.65 -19.01 -8.65
N VAL A 215 4.45 -17.69 -8.57
CA VAL A 215 4.47 -16.80 -9.73
C VAL A 215 5.85 -16.73 -10.35
N GLN A 216 6.91 -16.62 -9.56
CA GLN A 216 8.29 -16.55 -10.07
C GLN A 216 8.69 -17.87 -10.76
N VAL A 217 8.36 -19.01 -10.18
CA VAL A 217 8.64 -20.34 -10.80
C VAL A 217 7.92 -20.48 -12.13
N ALA A 218 6.66 -20.09 -12.22
CA ALA A 218 5.87 -20.21 -13.45
C ALA A 218 6.36 -19.31 -14.62
N LEU A 219 7.29 -18.39 -14.37
CA LEU A 219 7.82 -17.48 -15.39
C LEU A 219 9.23 -17.88 -15.86
N VAL A 220 9.86 -18.85 -15.21
CA VAL A 220 11.20 -19.36 -15.55
C VAL A 220 11.11 -20.60 -16.44
N ASP A 221 9.95 -21.27 -16.46
CA ASP A 221 9.63 -22.38 -17.36
C ASP A 221 9.06 -21.87 -18.72
#